data_0615cabda2e58bc1ce697691c4133940
#
_entry.id   0615cabda2e58bc1ce697691c4133940
#
_cell.length_a   1.000
_cell.length_b   1.000
_cell.length_c   1.000
_cell.angle_alpha   90.00
_cell.angle_beta   90.00
_cell.angle_gamma   90.00
#
_symmetry.space_group_name_H-M   'P 1'
#
loop_
_entity.id
_entity.type
_entity.pdbx_description
1 polymer ?
#
loop_
_entity_poly.entity_id
_entity_poly.type
_entity_poly.pdbx_seq_one_letter_code
_entity_poly.pdbx_strand_id
1 'polypeptide(L)'
;RDFADGIATGVRALVQGMYGIMPDLINNRLTIRPGFPDDWNFAEIETQNMAYTFERKGNIERYSITPNLLKKDVSLSMEIKAIRNKIKSIKVNGKDTPYTLLTTTILSPEIKFEAGIADKYDITIEWDGEKINRDMISVNVANGSQFRLNIPYKSGKIYDPQNVLRHA
;
A
#
# COMPACT_ATOMS: atom_id res chain seq x y z
N ARG A 1 -14.51 -6.51 -32.34
CA ARG A 1 -13.09 -6.75 -31.90
C ARG A 1 -12.66 -5.84 -30.73
N ASP A 2 -13.24 -4.65 -30.63
CA ASP A 2 -12.85 -3.64 -29.63
C ASP A 2 -13.39 -3.90 -28.21
N PHE A 3 -14.40 -4.72 -28.06
CA PHE A 3 -15.00 -5.05 -26.75
C PHE A 3 -14.07 -5.91 -25.86
N ALA A 4 -13.28 -6.80 -26.43
CA ALA A 4 -12.42 -7.70 -25.67
C ALA A 4 -11.27 -6.93 -24.97
N ASP A 5 -10.73 -5.92 -25.62
CA ASP A 5 -9.63 -5.10 -25.07
C ASP A 5 -10.10 -4.23 -23.89
N GLY A 6 -11.34 -3.71 -23.97
CA GLY A 6 -11.94 -2.94 -22.87
C GLY A 6 -12.18 -3.80 -21.62
N ILE A 7 -12.71 -5.02 -21.79
CA ILE A 7 -12.93 -5.95 -20.67
C ILE A 7 -11.61 -6.38 -20.04
N ALA A 8 -10.60 -6.74 -20.85
CA ALA A 8 -9.29 -7.13 -20.37
C ALA A 8 -8.60 -6.00 -19.58
N THR A 9 -8.73 -4.76 -20.04
CA THR A 9 -8.22 -3.57 -19.34
C THR A 9 -8.93 -3.36 -18.02
N GLY A 10 -10.25 -3.52 -17.95
CA GLY A 10 -11.04 -3.41 -16.72
C GLY A 10 -10.64 -4.47 -15.69
N VAL A 11 -10.52 -5.74 -16.11
CA VAL A 11 -10.08 -6.82 -15.23
C VAL A 11 -8.63 -6.58 -14.73
N ARG A 12 -7.76 -6.12 -15.59
CA ARG A 12 -6.38 -5.78 -15.23
C ARG A 12 -6.33 -4.62 -14.22
N ALA A 13 -7.12 -3.58 -14.41
CA ALA A 13 -7.23 -2.46 -13.47
C ALA A 13 -7.72 -2.92 -12.09
N LEU A 14 -8.69 -3.85 -12.05
CA LEU A 14 -9.16 -4.44 -10.81
C LEU A 14 -8.06 -5.27 -10.14
N VAL A 15 -7.48 -6.24 -10.83
CA VAL A 15 -6.51 -7.18 -10.26
C VAL A 15 -5.20 -6.49 -9.88
N GLN A 16 -4.62 -5.71 -10.79
CA GLN A 16 -3.32 -5.05 -10.56
C GLN A 16 -3.45 -3.71 -9.85
N GLY A 17 -4.50 -2.93 -10.12
CA GLY A 17 -4.68 -1.61 -9.53
C GLY A 17 -5.30 -1.67 -8.13
N MET A 18 -6.41 -2.38 -7.96
CA MET A 18 -7.14 -2.40 -6.69
C MET A 18 -6.58 -3.46 -5.74
N TYR A 19 -6.46 -4.71 -6.19
CA TYR A 19 -5.90 -5.79 -5.35
C TYR A 19 -4.37 -5.78 -5.33
N GLY A 20 -3.73 -5.14 -6.29
CA GLY A 20 -2.28 -5.01 -6.35
C GLY A 20 -1.54 -6.32 -6.61
N ILE A 21 -2.18 -7.28 -7.28
CA ILE A 21 -1.64 -8.62 -7.51
C ILE A 21 -0.67 -8.59 -8.69
N MET A 22 0.61 -8.80 -8.43
CA MET A 22 1.68 -8.75 -9.43
C MET A 22 2.57 -9.99 -9.31
N PRO A 23 2.24 -11.09 -10.01
CA PRO A 23 3.07 -12.29 -10.00
C PRO A 23 4.31 -12.12 -10.88
N ASP A 24 5.45 -12.52 -10.36
CA ASP A 24 6.71 -12.70 -11.08
C ASP A 24 7.14 -14.17 -10.99
N LEU A 25 6.64 -14.97 -11.92
CA LEU A 25 6.87 -16.41 -11.94
C LEU A 25 8.29 -16.80 -12.38
N ILE A 26 9.04 -15.89 -12.96
CA ILE A 26 10.44 -16.10 -13.32
C ILE A 26 11.29 -16.14 -12.05
N ASN A 27 11.01 -15.21 -11.13
CA ASN A 27 11.73 -15.10 -9.86
C ASN A 27 11.01 -15.80 -8.68
N ASN A 28 9.95 -16.58 -8.95
CA ASN A 28 9.13 -17.25 -7.95
C ASN A 28 8.67 -16.28 -6.85
N ARG A 29 8.18 -15.11 -7.24
CA ARG A 29 7.74 -14.04 -6.35
C ARG A 29 6.31 -13.62 -6.67
N LEU A 30 5.54 -13.39 -5.62
CA LEU A 30 4.26 -12.71 -5.67
C LEU A 30 4.39 -11.37 -4.95
N THR A 31 4.22 -10.27 -5.66
CA THR A 31 4.12 -8.95 -5.03
C THR A 31 2.66 -8.55 -4.89
N ILE A 32 2.28 -8.11 -3.68
CA ILE A 32 0.94 -7.58 -3.38
C ILE A 32 1.09 -6.14 -2.92
N ARG A 33 0.43 -5.23 -3.65
CA ARG A 33 0.40 -3.79 -3.36
C ARG A 33 -1.03 -3.27 -3.40
N PRO A 34 -1.82 -3.47 -2.33
CA PRO A 34 -3.24 -3.12 -2.31
C PRO A 34 -3.46 -1.63 -2.56
N GLY A 35 -4.37 -1.32 -3.48
CA GLY A 35 -4.82 0.04 -3.77
C GLY A 35 -6.20 0.35 -3.16
N PHE A 36 -6.60 -0.35 -2.08
CA PHE A 36 -7.92 -0.16 -1.48
C PHE A 36 -8.12 1.26 -0.97
N PRO A 37 -9.32 1.84 -1.17
CA PRO A 37 -9.71 3.10 -0.53
C PRO A 37 -9.59 3.04 0.99
N ASP A 38 -9.30 4.18 1.62
CA ASP A 38 -9.07 4.24 3.07
C ASP A 38 -10.31 3.93 3.91
N ASP A 39 -11.50 4.05 3.35
CA ASP A 39 -12.80 3.75 3.97
C ASP A 39 -13.26 2.31 3.77
N TRP A 40 -12.54 1.52 2.98
CA TRP A 40 -12.86 0.11 2.82
C TRP A 40 -12.40 -0.71 4.02
N ASN A 41 -13.32 -1.54 4.52
CA ASN A 41 -13.07 -2.43 5.65
C ASN A 41 -12.99 -3.91 5.25
N PHE A 42 -13.37 -4.22 4.01
CA PHE A 42 -13.37 -5.58 3.48
C PHE A 42 -13.18 -5.56 1.96
N ALA A 43 -12.42 -6.51 1.46
CA ALA A 43 -12.33 -6.84 0.04
C ALA A 43 -11.98 -8.31 -0.13
N GLU A 44 -12.55 -8.95 -1.14
CA GLU A 44 -12.29 -10.34 -1.46
C GLU A 44 -12.21 -10.54 -2.97
N ILE A 45 -11.28 -11.35 -3.40
CA ILE A 45 -11.21 -11.85 -4.77
C ILE A 45 -10.84 -13.33 -4.75
N GLU A 46 -11.61 -14.12 -5.46
CA GLU A 46 -11.34 -15.53 -5.70
C GLU A 46 -11.24 -15.79 -7.19
N THR A 47 -10.16 -16.42 -7.59
CA THR A 47 -9.87 -16.83 -8.97
C THR A 47 -9.30 -18.25 -8.96
N GLN A 48 -9.21 -18.88 -10.13
CA GLN A 48 -8.54 -20.17 -10.27
C GLN A 48 -7.08 -20.16 -9.74
N ASN A 49 -6.43 -18.99 -9.77
CA ASN A 49 -5.00 -18.86 -9.46
C ASN A 49 -4.72 -18.25 -8.09
N MET A 50 -5.72 -17.74 -7.38
CA MET A 50 -5.54 -17.08 -6.11
C MET A 50 -6.86 -16.88 -5.36
N ALA A 51 -6.84 -17.07 -4.05
CA ALA A 51 -7.82 -16.53 -3.13
C ALA A 51 -7.14 -15.44 -2.28
N TYR A 52 -7.77 -14.27 -2.19
CA TYR A 52 -7.24 -13.15 -1.44
C TYR A 52 -8.37 -12.41 -0.74
N THR A 53 -8.27 -12.29 0.59
CA THR A 53 -9.21 -11.58 1.44
C THR A 53 -8.48 -10.50 2.24
N PHE A 54 -9.09 -9.34 2.35
CA PHE A 54 -8.66 -8.22 3.17
C PHE A 54 -9.76 -7.85 4.15
N GLU A 55 -9.39 -7.64 5.41
CA GLU A 55 -10.27 -7.13 6.44
C GLU A 55 -9.56 -6.03 7.26
N ARG A 56 -10.29 -4.96 7.59
CA ARG A 56 -9.84 -3.91 8.49
C ARG A 56 -10.83 -3.71 9.63
N LYS A 57 -10.33 -3.78 10.85
CA LYS A 57 -11.09 -3.46 12.07
C LYS A 57 -10.28 -2.49 12.94
N GLY A 58 -10.69 -1.24 12.96
CA GLY A 58 -10.00 -0.19 13.72
C GLY A 58 -8.55 0.00 13.26
N ASN A 59 -7.60 -0.37 14.10
CA ASN A 59 -6.17 -0.31 13.84
C ASN A 59 -5.54 -1.65 13.43
N ILE A 60 -6.36 -2.65 13.13
CA ILE A 60 -5.88 -3.97 12.73
C ILE A 60 -6.30 -4.24 11.29
N GLU A 61 -5.32 -4.60 10.47
CA GLU A 61 -5.53 -5.12 9.13
C GLU A 61 -5.15 -6.59 9.07
N ARG A 62 -5.97 -7.38 8.40
CA ARG A 62 -5.74 -8.80 8.12
C ARG A 62 -5.81 -9.08 6.65
N TYR A 63 -4.88 -9.88 6.19
CA TYR A 63 -4.85 -10.36 4.82
C TYR A 63 -4.70 -11.88 4.87
N SER A 64 -5.53 -12.57 4.08
CA SER A 64 -5.41 -13.99 3.84
C SER A 64 -5.18 -14.21 2.35
N ILE A 65 -4.04 -14.78 1.98
CA ILE A 65 -3.63 -14.96 0.60
C ILE A 65 -3.26 -16.42 0.39
N THR A 66 -3.95 -17.08 -0.53
CA THR A 66 -3.65 -18.44 -0.96
C THR A 66 -3.27 -18.40 -2.44
N PRO A 67 -1.98 -18.36 -2.77
CA PRO A 67 -1.54 -18.38 -4.16
C PRO A 67 -1.66 -19.79 -4.73
N ASN A 68 -2.25 -19.90 -5.90
CA ASN A 68 -2.31 -21.15 -6.69
C ASN A 68 -1.74 -20.88 -8.09
N LEU A 69 -0.62 -20.20 -8.16
CA LEU A 69 -0.03 -19.66 -9.39
C LEU A 69 0.66 -20.78 -10.18
N LEU A 70 -0.08 -21.43 -11.09
CA LEU A 70 0.44 -22.49 -11.96
C LEU A 70 1.16 -23.60 -11.19
N LYS A 71 0.71 -23.92 -9.97
CA LYS A 71 1.32 -24.91 -9.06
C LYS A 71 2.80 -24.62 -8.73
N LYS A 72 3.18 -23.34 -8.74
CA LYS A 72 4.52 -22.92 -8.34
C LYS A 72 4.52 -22.37 -6.94
N ASP A 73 5.51 -22.76 -6.19
CA ASP A 73 5.80 -22.18 -4.88
C ASP A 73 6.36 -20.77 -5.09
N VAL A 74 5.76 -19.78 -4.44
CA VAL A 74 6.19 -18.39 -4.56
C VAL A 74 6.46 -17.79 -3.19
N SER A 75 7.45 -16.92 -3.11
CA SER A 75 7.66 -16.04 -1.96
C SER A 75 6.74 -14.82 -2.06
N LEU A 76 6.37 -14.23 -0.91
CA LEU A 76 5.51 -13.06 -0.86
C LEU A 76 6.33 -11.80 -0.57
N SER A 77 6.06 -10.74 -1.31
CA SER A 77 6.47 -9.37 -1.02
C SER A 77 5.23 -8.50 -0.88
N MET A 78 5.05 -7.84 0.25
CA MET A 78 3.92 -6.91 0.45
C MET A 78 4.40 -5.48 0.59
N GLU A 79 3.73 -4.57 -0.13
CA GLU A 79 3.92 -3.13 -0.05
C GLU A 79 2.58 -2.50 0.33
N ILE A 80 2.49 -1.92 1.52
CA ILE A 80 1.23 -1.48 2.10
C ILE A 80 1.31 -0.01 2.49
N LYS A 81 0.28 0.75 2.16
CA LYS A 81 0.12 2.13 2.62
C LYS A 81 -0.04 2.17 4.13
N ALA A 82 0.76 2.98 4.80
CA ALA A 82 0.61 3.20 6.21
C ALA A 82 -0.68 3.98 6.50
N ILE A 83 -1.51 3.49 7.41
CA ILE A 83 -2.72 4.18 7.88
C ILE A 83 -2.48 4.97 9.16
N ARG A 84 -1.41 4.66 9.89
CA ARG A 84 -0.98 5.34 11.11
C ARG A 84 0.53 5.54 11.11
N ASN A 85 1.00 6.46 11.93
CA ASN A 85 2.41 6.85 11.98
C ASN A 85 3.31 5.88 12.76
N LYS A 86 2.74 4.83 13.37
CA LYS A 86 3.46 3.77 14.07
C LYS A 86 2.87 2.39 13.75
N ILE A 87 3.71 1.38 13.85
CA ILE A 87 3.34 -0.03 13.74
C ILE A 87 3.67 -0.69 15.08
N LYS A 88 2.71 -1.40 15.63
CA LYS A 88 2.90 -2.19 16.85
C LYS A 88 3.47 -3.57 16.53
N SER A 89 2.90 -4.23 15.51
CA SER A 89 3.40 -5.53 15.07
C SER A 89 2.98 -5.84 13.63
N ILE A 90 3.82 -6.61 12.92
CA ILE A 90 3.48 -7.29 11.67
C ILE A 90 3.75 -8.77 11.89
N LYS A 91 2.74 -9.62 11.65
CA LYS A 91 2.86 -11.07 11.75
C LYS A 91 2.45 -11.72 10.44
N VAL A 92 3.26 -12.66 9.98
CA VAL A 92 2.95 -13.55 8.86
C VAL A 92 2.94 -14.98 9.38
N ASN A 93 1.82 -15.67 9.23
CA ASN A 93 1.61 -17.02 9.76
C ASN A 93 1.97 -17.13 11.25
N GLY A 94 1.57 -16.10 12.04
CA GLY A 94 1.82 -16.02 13.47
C GLY A 94 3.24 -15.61 13.89
N LYS A 95 4.18 -15.45 12.95
CA LYS A 95 5.57 -15.06 13.23
C LYS A 95 5.77 -13.57 13.01
N ASP A 96 6.46 -12.91 13.93
CA ASP A 96 6.86 -11.51 13.78
C ASP A 96 7.76 -11.35 12.55
N THR A 97 7.44 -10.35 11.74
CA THR A 97 8.09 -10.13 10.45
C THR A 97 8.66 -8.71 10.40
N PRO A 98 9.95 -8.56 10.09
CA PRO A 98 10.58 -7.26 9.94
C PRO A 98 10.02 -6.53 8.70
N TYR A 99 10.04 -5.20 8.75
CA TYR A 99 9.61 -4.36 7.65
C TYR A 99 10.59 -3.22 7.39
N THR A 100 10.51 -2.65 6.20
CA THR A 100 11.22 -1.44 5.80
C THR A 100 10.23 -0.34 5.43
N LEU A 101 10.61 0.91 5.68
CA LEU A 101 9.85 2.07 5.23
C LEU A 101 10.23 2.38 3.78
N LEU A 102 9.23 2.54 2.91
CA LEU A 102 9.43 3.02 1.56
C LEU A 102 9.31 4.55 1.56
N THR A 103 10.41 5.22 1.26
CA THR A 103 10.49 6.70 1.28
C THR A 103 10.22 7.35 -0.06
N THR A 104 9.79 6.57 -1.04
CA THR A 104 9.58 7.03 -2.43
C THR A 104 8.30 7.84 -2.63
N THR A 105 7.37 7.81 -1.67
CA THR A 105 6.09 8.51 -1.75
C THR A 105 6.01 9.60 -0.68
N ILE A 106 5.86 10.85 -1.12
CA ILE A 106 5.83 12.01 -0.21
C ILE A 106 4.50 12.10 0.56
N LEU A 107 3.38 11.74 -0.09
CA LEU A 107 2.02 11.90 0.46
C LEU A 107 1.43 10.59 1.03
N SER A 108 2.05 9.48 0.80
CA SER A 108 1.52 8.19 1.19
C SER A 108 2.66 7.27 1.62
N PRO A 109 3.13 7.37 2.87
CA PRO A 109 4.17 6.50 3.36
C PRO A 109 3.73 5.05 3.24
N GLU A 110 4.64 4.20 2.78
CA GLU A 110 4.42 2.78 2.57
C GLU A 110 5.43 1.98 3.37
N ILE A 111 5.04 0.78 3.74
CA ILE A 111 5.90 -0.23 4.34
C ILE A 111 6.06 -1.40 3.40
N LYS A 112 7.21 -2.03 3.44
CA LYS A 112 7.48 -3.27 2.71
C LYS A 112 7.94 -4.35 3.68
N PHE A 113 7.41 -5.55 3.53
CA PHE A 113 7.89 -6.75 4.20
C PHE A 113 7.83 -7.95 3.27
N GLU A 114 8.61 -8.97 3.58
CA GLU A 114 8.75 -10.17 2.77
C GLU A 114 8.51 -11.40 3.62
N ALA A 115 7.93 -12.42 3.01
CA ALA A 115 7.76 -13.75 3.59
C ALA A 115 8.29 -14.82 2.63
N GLY A 116 8.89 -15.85 3.18
CA GLY A 116 9.34 -17.02 2.43
C GLY A 116 8.18 -17.78 1.79
N ILE A 117 8.50 -18.84 1.07
CA ILE A 117 7.53 -19.69 0.39
C ILE A 117 6.58 -20.33 1.39
N ALA A 118 5.28 -20.24 1.11
CA ALA A 118 4.21 -20.90 1.85
C ALA A 118 2.97 -21.11 0.96
N ASP A 119 2.18 -22.13 1.27
CA ASP A 119 0.91 -22.41 0.57
C ASP A 119 -0.15 -21.38 0.86
N LYS A 120 -0.06 -20.74 2.05
CA LYS A 120 -0.98 -19.73 2.52
C LYS A 120 -0.24 -18.68 3.37
N TYR A 121 -0.64 -17.44 3.22
CA TYR A 121 -0.16 -16.33 4.03
C TYR A 121 -1.31 -15.71 4.80
N ASP A 122 -1.32 -15.91 6.12
CA ASP A 122 -2.21 -15.19 7.04
C ASP A 122 -1.42 -14.07 7.70
N ILE A 123 -1.75 -12.83 7.34
CA ILE A 123 -1.01 -11.63 7.71
C ILE A 123 -1.86 -10.79 8.63
N THR A 124 -1.27 -10.32 9.72
CA THR A 124 -1.90 -9.37 10.64
C THR A 124 -0.95 -8.21 10.87
N ILE A 125 -1.44 -7.00 10.61
CA ILE A 125 -0.75 -5.74 10.89
C ILE A 125 -1.54 -5.04 11.99
N GLU A 126 -0.89 -4.76 13.11
CA GLU A 126 -1.44 -3.94 14.18
C GLU A 126 -0.76 -2.57 14.14
N TRP A 127 -1.53 -1.56 13.78
CA TRP A 127 -1.10 -0.17 13.73
C TRP A 127 -1.21 0.49 15.10
N ASP A 128 -0.37 1.49 15.34
CA ASP A 128 -0.36 2.31 16.55
C ASP A 128 -0.17 3.80 16.22
N GLY A 129 -0.29 4.65 17.22
CA GLY A 129 -0.11 6.10 17.09
C GLY A 129 -1.26 6.79 16.38
N GLU A 130 -0.97 7.92 15.76
CA GLU A 130 -1.95 8.79 15.13
C GLU A 130 -2.24 8.38 13.70
N LYS A 131 -3.48 8.64 13.25
CA LYS A 131 -3.88 8.43 11.85
C LYS A 131 -3.08 9.38 10.95
N ILE A 132 -2.58 8.87 9.83
CA ILE A 132 -1.90 9.69 8.83
C ILE A 132 -2.94 10.55 8.12
N ASN A 133 -2.77 11.87 8.23
CA ASN A 133 -3.58 12.80 7.47
C ASN A 133 -2.97 12.94 6.07
N ARG A 134 -3.80 12.72 5.05
CA ARG A 134 -3.44 12.83 3.63
C ARG A 134 -4.09 14.01 2.95
N ASP A 135 -4.59 14.97 3.71
CA ASP A 135 -5.22 16.15 3.14
C ASP A 135 -4.20 16.94 2.34
N MET A 136 -4.51 17.18 1.08
CA MET A 136 -3.77 18.12 0.24
C MET A 136 -4.26 19.52 0.51
N ILE A 137 -3.36 20.39 0.96
CA ILE A 137 -3.65 21.81 1.08
C ILE A 137 -3.35 22.46 -0.29
N SER A 138 -4.39 22.89 -0.99
CA SER A 138 -4.25 23.66 -2.21
C SER A 138 -4.50 25.14 -1.91
N VAL A 139 -3.54 25.99 -2.23
CA VAL A 139 -3.64 27.43 -2.00
C VAL A 139 -3.29 28.17 -3.28
N ASN A 140 -4.17 29.05 -3.71
CA ASN A 140 -3.92 29.98 -4.81
C ASN A 140 -3.25 31.23 -4.26
N VAL A 141 -2.03 31.49 -4.68
CA VAL A 141 -1.24 32.65 -4.27
C VAL A 141 -1.02 33.55 -5.49
N ALA A 142 -1.32 34.83 -5.37
CA ALA A 142 -1.05 35.77 -6.44
C ALA A 142 0.48 35.93 -6.65
N ASN A 143 0.90 36.13 -7.89
CA ASN A 143 2.31 36.32 -8.21
C ASN A 143 2.89 37.52 -7.44
N GLY A 144 4.03 37.32 -6.76
CA GLY A 144 4.67 38.34 -5.93
C GLY A 144 4.11 38.49 -4.52
N SER A 145 3.07 37.74 -4.13
CA SER A 145 2.55 37.72 -2.76
C SER A 145 3.39 36.85 -1.85
N GLN A 146 3.46 37.23 -0.57
CA GLN A 146 4.00 36.34 0.46
C GLN A 146 2.92 35.41 0.97
N PHE A 147 3.26 34.15 1.08
CA PHE A 147 2.40 33.11 1.61
C PHE A 147 3.07 32.45 2.83
N ARG A 148 2.29 32.27 3.91
CA ARG A 148 2.76 31.56 5.11
C ARG A 148 1.93 30.31 5.30
N LEU A 149 2.59 29.15 5.22
CA LEU A 149 1.97 27.85 5.47
C LEU A 149 2.29 27.42 6.91
N ASN A 150 1.23 27.29 7.72
CA ASN A 150 1.33 26.64 9.02
C ASN A 150 1.14 25.15 8.86
N ILE A 151 2.23 24.37 8.99
CA ILE A 151 2.19 22.92 8.96
C ILE A 151 2.18 22.44 10.41
N PRO A 152 1.11 21.73 10.87
CA PRO A 152 0.99 21.28 12.26
C PRO A 152 1.91 20.12 12.61
N TYR A 153 2.77 19.69 11.69
CA TYR A 153 3.67 18.55 11.85
C TYR A 153 5.12 18.98 11.70
N LYS A 154 6.03 18.26 12.38
CA LYS A 154 7.46 18.36 12.06
C LYS A 154 7.67 17.78 10.67
N SER A 155 7.90 18.62 9.68
CA SER A 155 8.29 18.15 8.34
C SER A 155 9.74 17.65 8.39
N GLY A 156 9.96 16.40 7.99
CA GLY A 156 11.31 15.85 7.93
C GLY A 156 12.14 16.39 6.75
N LYS A 157 11.50 16.72 5.63
CA LYS A 157 12.14 17.23 4.41
C LYS A 157 11.14 18.03 3.59
N ILE A 158 11.56 19.21 3.17
CA ILE A 158 10.84 20.06 2.23
C ILE A 158 11.47 19.90 0.86
N TYR A 159 10.68 19.58 -0.13
CA TYR A 159 11.12 19.54 -1.53
C TYR A 159 10.77 20.86 -2.20
N ASP A 160 11.77 21.69 -2.46
CA ASP A 160 11.64 23.00 -3.11
C ASP A 160 12.67 23.13 -4.23
N PRO A 161 12.41 22.53 -5.41
CA PRO A 161 13.35 22.51 -6.52
C PRO A 161 13.56 23.91 -7.13
N GLN A 162 12.65 24.85 -6.90
CA GLN A 162 12.73 26.20 -7.40
C GLN A 162 13.29 27.20 -6.40
N ASN A 163 13.59 26.72 -5.17
CA ASN A 163 14.12 27.52 -4.08
C ASN A 163 13.31 28.79 -3.78
N VAL A 164 12.00 28.66 -3.81
CA VAL A 164 11.04 29.76 -3.58
C VAL A 164 10.61 29.88 -2.11
N LEU A 165 10.81 28.81 -1.32
CA LEU A 165 10.46 28.78 0.09
C LEU A 165 11.59 29.37 0.94
N ARG A 166 11.26 30.34 1.79
CA ARG A 166 12.13 30.79 2.85
C ARG A 166 11.79 30.04 4.13
N HIS A 167 12.75 29.35 4.68
CA HIS A 167 12.60 28.75 5.99
C HIS A 167 12.66 29.84 7.06
N ALA A 168 11.64 29.86 7.94
CA ALA A 168 11.59 30.75 9.09
C ALA A 168 12.25 30.06 10.31
#